data_81f943be8fe243cc3dbc457242d857ce
#
_entry.id   81f943be8fe243cc3dbc457242d857ce
#
_cell.length_a   1.000
_cell.length_b   1.000
_cell.length_c   1.000
_cell.angle_alpha   90.00
_cell.angle_beta   90.00
_cell.angle_gamma   90.00
#
_symmetry.space_group_name_H-M   'P 1'
#
loop_
_entity.id
_entity.type
_entity.pdbx_description
1 polymer ?
#
loop_
_entity_poly.entity_id
_entity_poly.type
_entity_poly.pdbx_seq_one_letter_code
_entity_poly.pdbx_strand_id
1 'polypeptide(L)' 'MEVNIFDWKDKRAMLESLAQSIFKDRTFLIRDIGPKFPEYAKELAAVEADLTVAADKLYEIIMRSIDEEGSGDE' A
#
# COMPACT_ATOMS: atom_id res chain seq x y z
N MET A 1 -8.80 2.24 29.85
CA MET A 1 -8.69 2.17 29.29
C MET A 1 -8.20 2.03 28.57
N GLU A 2 -8.13 2.07 28.12
CA GLU A 2 -7.83 1.94 27.39
C GLU A 2 -7.43 2.11 26.58
N VAL A 3 -7.14 2.05 26.41
CA VAL A 3 -6.80 2.44 25.69
C VAL A 3 -6.71 2.35 24.54
N ASN A 4 -6.65 2.70 23.98
CA ASN A 4 -6.80 2.90 22.76
C ASN A 4 -5.60 3.08 22.03
N ILE A 5 -4.64 2.26 22.28
CA ILE A 5 -3.42 2.26 21.61
C ILE A 5 -3.58 2.11 20.15
N PHE A 6 -4.57 1.34 19.76
CA PHE A 6 -4.79 1.10 18.35
C PHE A 6 -5.98 1.88 17.85
N ASP A 7 -5.97 3.18 18.11
CA ASP A 7 -7.05 3.97 17.58
C ASP A 7 -6.91 4.06 16.06
N TRP A 8 -7.87 4.71 15.45
CA TRP A 8 -7.92 4.72 13.99
C TRP A 8 -6.69 5.39 13.37
N LYS A 9 -6.08 6.33 14.07
CA LYS A 9 -4.89 6.98 13.54
C LYS A 9 -3.75 5.98 13.37
N ASP A 10 -3.53 5.17 14.38
CA ASP A 10 -2.48 4.19 14.31
C ASP A 10 -2.75 3.16 13.24
N LYS A 11 -4.00 2.75 13.12
CA LYS A 11 -4.37 1.77 12.10
C LYS A 11 -4.13 2.33 10.71
N ARG A 12 -4.52 3.59 10.51
CA ARG A 12 -4.32 4.20 9.20
C ARG A 12 -2.85 4.36 8.89
N ALA A 13 -2.06 4.75 9.90
CA ALA A 13 -0.62 4.89 9.69
C ALA A 13 0.00 3.57 9.27
N MET A 14 -0.47 2.47 9.82
CA MET A 14 0.02 1.17 9.42
C MET A 14 -0.31 0.88 7.96
N LEU A 15 -1.52 1.20 7.55
CA LEU A 15 -1.91 1.00 6.16
C LEU A 15 -1.10 1.88 5.22
N GLU A 16 -0.90 3.13 5.60
CA GLU A 16 -0.12 4.05 4.78
C GLU A 16 1.33 3.57 4.67
N SER A 17 1.87 3.07 5.75
CA SER A 17 3.23 2.57 5.74
C SER A 17 3.37 1.38 4.78
N LEU A 18 2.40 0.49 4.80
CA LEU A 18 2.42 -0.64 3.90
C LEU A 18 2.30 -0.19 2.45
N ALA A 19 1.42 0.76 2.18
CA ALA A 19 1.26 1.26 0.82
C ALA A 19 2.56 1.88 0.32
N GLN A 20 3.24 2.63 1.18
CA GLN A 20 4.52 3.23 0.80
C GLN A 20 5.57 2.17 0.53
N SER A 21 5.58 1.11 1.34
CA SER A 21 6.50 0.00 1.11
C SER A 21 6.26 -0.64 -0.25
N ILE A 22 5.00 -0.79 -0.63
CA ILE A 22 4.68 -1.37 -1.93
C ILE A 22 5.20 -0.48 -3.04
N PHE A 23 5.05 0.83 -2.91
CA PHE A 23 5.58 1.74 -3.93
C PHE A 23 7.09 1.69 -4.01
N LYS A 24 7.76 1.61 -2.88
CA LYS A 24 9.21 1.48 -2.88
C LYS A 24 9.64 0.18 -3.54
N ASP A 25 8.95 -0.90 -3.22
CA ASP A 25 9.28 -2.19 -3.79
C ASP A 25 9.02 -2.20 -5.29
N ARG A 26 7.95 -1.57 -5.71
CA ARG A 26 7.63 -1.48 -7.13
C ARG A 26 8.71 -0.69 -7.87
N THR A 27 9.15 0.42 -7.29
CA THR A 27 10.21 1.21 -7.89
C THR A 27 11.50 0.40 -7.98
N PHE A 28 11.82 -0.31 -6.93
CA PHE A 28 13.00 -1.16 -6.93
C PHE A 28 12.90 -2.23 -8.01
N LEU A 29 11.73 -2.82 -8.16
CA LEU A 29 11.51 -3.83 -9.18
C LEU A 29 11.76 -3.27 -10.57
N ILE A 30 11.18 -2.11 -10.86
CA ILE A 30 11.29 -1.52 -12.18
C ILE A 30 12.71 -1.06 -12.47
N ARG A 31 13.34 -0.42 -11.50
CA ARG A 31 14.60 0.25 -11.73
C ARG A 31 15.79 -0.66 -11.58
N ASP A 32 15.74 -1.57 -10.62
CA ASP A 32 16.91 -2.35 -10.28
C ASP A 32 16.80 -3.82 -10.67
N ILE A 33 15.66 -4.42 -10.43
CA ILE A 33 15.51 -5.85 -10.70
C ILE A 33 15.24 -6.12 -12.17
N GLY A 34 14.32 -5.39 -12.75
CA GLY A 34 13.92 -5.62 -14.13
C GLY A 34 15.09 -5.63 -15.11
N PRO A 35 15.95 -4.61 -15.09
CA PRO A 35 17.05 -4.57 -16.02
C PRO A 35 18.05 -5.71 -15.87
N LYS A 36 18.12 -6.31 -14.69
CA LYS A 36 19.05 -7.41 -14.45
C LYS A 36 18.51 -8.76 -14.88
N PHE A 37 17.20 -8.84 -15.06
CA PHE A 37 16.57 -10.10 -15.42
C PHE A 37 15.67 -9.92 -16.65
N PRO A 38 16.25 -9.52 -17.78
CA PRO A 38 15.41 -9.27 -18.96
C PRO A 38 14.68 -10.52 -19.44
N GLU A 39 15.19 -11.70 -19.12
CA GLU A 39 14.53 -12.95 -19.54
C GLU A 39 13.22 -13.17 -18.79
N TYR A 40 13.01 -12.48 -17.68
CA TYR A 40 11.78 -12.60 -16.91
C TYR A 40 10.90 -11.37 -17.04
N ALA A 41 11.08 -10.59 -18.11
CA ALA A 41 10.40 -9.30 -18.23
C ALA A 41 8.89 -9.43 -18.11
N LYS A 42 8.31 -10.47 -18.71
CA LYS A 42 6.85 -10.63 -18.65
C LYS A 42 6.36 -10.95 -17.25
N GLU A 43 7.07 -11.85 -16.57
CA GLU A 43 6.69 -12.19 -15.21
C GLU A 43 6.85 -11.02 -14.28
N LEU A 44 7.92 -10.25 -14.46
CA LEU A 44 8.15 -9.10 -13.62
C LEU A 44 7.13 -8.00 -13.86
N ALA A 45 6.68 -7.85 -15.11
CA ALA A 45 5.62 -6.91 -15.41
C ALA A 45 4.34 -7.29 -14.70
N ALA A 46 4.05 -8.59 -14.62
CA ALA A 46 2.87 -9.06 -13.90
C ALA A 46 2.99 -8.75 -12.41
N VAL A 47 4.19 -8.94 -11.85
CA VAL A 47 4.41 -8.61 -10.44
C VAL A 47 4.19 -7.11 -10.20
N GLU A 48 4.69 -6.29 -11.11
CA GLU A 48 4.50 -4.86 -10.99
C GLU A 48 3.02 -4.48 -11.00
N ALA A 49 2.26 -5.09 -11.89
CA ALA A 49 0.83 -4.84 -11.97
C ALA A 49 0.14 -5.25 -10.68
N ASP A 50 0.53 -6.39 -10.12
CA ASP A 50 -0.05 -6.86 -8.87
C ASP A 50 0.27 -5.91 -7.73
N LEU A 51 1.48 -5.39 -7.69
CA LEU A 51 1.85 -4.43 -6.66
C LEU A 51 1.03 -3.16 -6.79
N THR A 52 0.79 -2.71 -8.01
CA THR A 52 -0.02 -1.52 -8.24
C THR A 52 -1.45 -1.73 -7.75
N VAL A 53 -2.02 -2.89 -8.07
CA VAL A 53 -3.37 -3.19 -7.63
C VAL A 53 -3.45 -3.26 -6.11
N ALA A 54 -2.44 -3.87 -5.50
CA ALA A 54 -2.42 -3.97 -4.04
C ALA A 54 -2.38 -2.58 -3.40
N ALA A 55 -1.55 -1.69 -3.94
CA ALA A 55 -1.46 -0.33 -3.42
C ALA A 55 -2.78 0.41 -3.59
N ASP A 56 -3.43 0.24 -4.74
CA ASP A 56 -4.71 0.88 -4.98
C ASP A 56 -5.76 0.43 -3.98
N LYS A 57 -5.80 -0.86 -3.71
CA LYS A 57 -6.75 -1.39 -2.74
C LYS A 57 -6.48 -0.86 -1.34
N LEU A 58 -5.22 -0.73 -0.99
CA LEU A 58 -4.87 -0.16 0.31
C LEU A 58 -5.32 1.28 0.41
N TYR A 59 -5.14 2.05 -0.65
CA TYR A 59 -5.60 3.43 -0.64
C TYR A 59 -7.11 3.52 -0.54
N GLU A 60 -7.83 2.60 -1.14
CA GLU A 60 -9.27 2.57 -0.98
C GLU A 60 -9.66 2.36 0.47
N ILE A 61 -8.97 1.46 1.15
CA ILE A 61 -9.25 1.22 2.56
C ILE A 61 -8.92 2.47 3.38
N ILE A 62 -7.79 3.11 3.07
CA ILE A 62 -7.39 4.31 3.78
C ILE A 62 -8.44 5.40 3.61
N MET A 63 -8.89 5.61 2.39
CA MET A 63 -9.89 6.63 2.13
C MET A 63 -11.20 6.33 2.83
N ARG A 64 -11.58 5.07 2.86
CA ARG A 64 -12.79 4.67 3.54
C ARG A 64 -12.68 4.93 5.04
N SER A 65 -11.52 4.65 5.61
CA SER A 65 -11.35 4.86 7.03
C SER A 65 -11.41 6.35 7.39
N ILE A 66 -10.95 7.20 6.50
CA ILE A 66 -11.07 8.63 6.70
C ILE A 66 -12.54 9.05 6.68
N ASP A 67 -13.27 8.54 5.71
CA ASP A 67 -14.69 8.87 5.61
C ASP A 67 -15.47 8.39 6.82
N GLU A 68 -15.22 7.17 7.24
CA GLU A 68 -15.91 6.61 8.39
C GLU A 68 -15.61 7.39 9.64
N GLU A 69 -14.37 7.76 9.79
CA GLU A 69 -13.95 8.50 10.96
C GLU A 69 -14.60 9.89 10.98
N GLY A 70 -14.66 10.51 9.82
CA GLY A 70 -15.32 11.80 9.71
C GLY A 70 -16.80 11.69 10.01
N SER A 71 -17.45 10.63 9.52
CA SER A 71 -18.85 10.43 9.82
C SER A 71 -19.07 10.21 11.30
N GLY A 72 -18.18 9.45 11.91
CA GLY A 72 -18.31 9.14 13.31
C GLY A 72 -18.24 10.34 14.20
N ASP A 73 -17.63 11.40 13.70
CA ASP A 73 -17.50 12.58 14.48
C ASP A 73 -18.78 13.32 14.65
N GLU A 74 -19.76 13.01 13.92
CA GLU A 74 -21.02 13.67 14.09
C GLU A 74 -21.64 13.34 15.41
#